data_a648400432ba258a58dc7799df3fec0d
#
_entry.id   a648400432ba258a58dc7799df3fec0d
#
_cell.length_a   1.000
_cell.length_b   1.000
_cell.length_c   1.000
_cell.angle_alpha   90.00
_cell.angle_beta   90.00
_cell.angle_gamma   90.00
#
_symmetry.space_group_name_H-M   'P 1'
#
loop_
_entity.id
_entity.type
_entity.pdbx_description
1 polymer ?
#
loop_
_entity_poly.entity_id
_entity_poly.type
_entity_poly.pdbx_seq_one_letter_code
_entity_poly.pdbx_strand_id
1 'polypeptide(L)'
;SGGGLEKLSNIFEQFAKKHLQDVSDEILEKYRQAPFRAPMIVILVSTIKEHPKVPPLEQMFSTATAGQNILLALNALGYGGIWRTGKFALNKEIGSFLGLDDNQEVLGYLYIGTPAGDNKKIPQLDPKDFVKKL
;
A
#
# COMPACT_ATOMS: atom_id res chain seq x y z
N SER A 1 0.03 -13.46 -1.50
CA SER A 1 0.71 -14.56 -0.80
C SER A 1 1.28 -15.55 -1.80
N GLY A 2 2.15 -16.43 -1.36
CA GLY A 2 2.78 -17.46 -2.20
C GLY A 2 3.46 -16.87 -3.43
N GLY A 3 3.30 -17.50 -4.62
CA GLY A 3 3.89 -17.04 -5.87
C GLY A 3 3.53 -15.60 -6.30
N GLY A 4 2.51 -15.01 -5.69
CA GLY A 4 2.19 -13.59 -5.89
C GLY A 4 3.22 -12.66 -5.27
N LEU A 5 3.89 -13.06 -4.19
CA LEU A 5 4.98 -12.28 -3.59
C LEU A 5 6.22 -12.27 -4.49
N GLU A 6 6.52 -13.40 -5.13
CA GLU A 6 7.61 -13.51 -6.10
C GLU A 6 7.36 -12.64 -7.33
N LYS A 7 6.12 -12.66 -7.85
CA LYS A 7 5.73 -11.77 -8.95
C LYS A 7 5.91 -10.31 -8.56
N LEU A 8 5.46 -9.91 -7.37
CA LEU A 8 5.60 -8.55 -6.88
C LEU A 8 7.07 -8.16 -6.66
N SER A 9 7.91 -9.08 -6.18
CA SER A 9 9.36 -8.90 -6.05
C SER A 9 10.00 -8.55 -7.40
N ASN A 10 9.67 -9.34 -8.43
CA ASN A 10 10.17 -9.09 -9.79
C ASN A 10 9.68 -7.74 -10.35
N ILE A 11 8.44 -7.38 -10.09
CA ILE A 11 7.89 -6.07 -10.50
C ILE A 11 8.64 -4.92 -9.83
N PHE A 12 8.88 -5.01 -8.52
CA PHE A 12 9.61 -3.98 -7.79
C PHE A 12 11.05 -3.83 -8.27
N GLU A 13 11.71 -4.94 -8.58
CA GLU A 13 13.05 -4.91 -9.16
C GLU A 13 13.06 -4.25 -10.54
N GLN A 14 12.17 -4.68 -11.44
CA GLN A 14 12.09 -4.12 -12.79
C GLN A 14 11.77 -2.63 -12.78
N PHE A 15 10.82 -2.22 -11.95
CA PHE A 15 10.49 -0.82 -11.76
C PHE A 15 11.69 -0.02 -11.23
N ALA A 16 12.40 -0.56 -10.24
CA ALA A 16 13.59 0.10 -9.68
C ALA A 16 14.69 0.28 -10.72
N LYS A 17 14.99 -0.75 -11.50
CA LYS A 17 15.98 -0.69 -12.61
C LYS A 17 15.63 0.35 -13.65
N LYS A 18 14.34 0.53 -13.96
CA LYS A 18 13.88 1.48 -14.97
C LYS A 18 13.89 2.94 -14.47
N HIS A 19 13.58 3.18 -13.19
CA HIS A 19 13.26 4.52 -12.69
C HIS A 19 14.27 5.10 -11.70
N LEU A 20 15.19 4.29 -11.19
CA LEU A 20 16.21 4.78 -10.28
C LEU A 20 17.55 4.85 -11.01
N GLN A 21 18.14 6.04 -11.03
CA GLN A 21 19.49 6.22 -11.53
C GLN A 21 20.50 5.62 -10.54
N ASP A 22 21.55 5.00 -11.05
CA ASP A 22 22.68 4.45 -10.28
C ASP A 22 22.27 3.53 -9.10
N VAL A 23 21.34 2.62 -9.37
CA VAL A 23 20.87 1.68 -8.36
C VAL A 23 21.94 0.61 -8.12
N SER A 24 22.51 0.57 -6.90
CA SER A 24 23.39 -0.51 -6.50
C SER A 24 22.64 -1.84 -6.33
N ASP A 25 23.39 -2.95 -6.45
CA ASP A 25 22.83 -4.29 -6.25
C ASP A 25 22.21 -4.45 -4.85
N GLU A 26 22.77 -3.77 -3.84
CA GLU A 26 22.21 -3.77 -2.48
C GLU A 26 20.80 -3.12 -2.44
N ILE A 27 20.62 -2.01 -3.15
CA ILE A 27 19.31 -1.35 -3.25
C ILE A 27 18.30 -2.22 -4.02
N LEU A 28 18.74 -2.85 -5.10
CA LEU A 28 17.88 -3.79 -5.85
C LEU A 28 17.45 -4.97 -4.97
N GLU A 29 18.38 -5.55 -4.23
CA GLU A 29 18.06 -6.64 -3.30
C GLU A 29 17.07 -6.21 -2.22
N LYS A 30 17.23 -5.02 -1.65
CA LYS A 30 16.25 -4.45 -0.72
C LYS A 30 14.84 -4.35 -1.31
N TYR A 31 14.70 -4.05 -2.61
CA TYR A 31 13.41 -4.00 -3.29
C TYR A 31 12.86 -5.39 -3.59
N ARG A 32 13.71 -6.33 -4.01
CA ARG A 32 13.33 -7.74 -4.16
C ARG A 32 12.79 -8.32 -2.86
N GLN A 33 13.44 -8.03 -1.73
CA GLN A 33 13.04 -8.53 -0.41
C GLN A 33 11.83 -7.80 0.18
N ALA A 34 11.45 -6.64 -0.36
CA ALA A 34 10.37 -5.85 0.21
C ALA A 34 9.03 -6.59 0.31
N PRO A 35 8.58 -7.38 -0.67
CA PRO A 35 7.33 -8.14 -0.57
C PRO A 35 7.33 -9.25 0.48
N PHE A 36 8.50 -9.80 0.81
CA PHE A 36 8.61 -10.92 1.74
C PHE A 36 8.63 -10.53 3.22
N ARG A 37 8.44 -9.24 3.53
CA ARG A 37 8.36 -8.73 4.92
C ARG A 37 7.10 -9.15 5.65
N ALA A 38 6.11 -9.66 4.93
CA ALA A 38 4.89 -10.24 5.48
C ALA A 38 4.41 -11.40 4.60
N PRO A 39 3.70 -12.38 5.17
CA PRO A 39 3.22 -13.54 4.43
C PRO A 39 2.14 -13.21 3.39
N MET A 40 1.49 -12.04 3.52
CA MET A 40 0.45 -11.60 2.60
C MET A 40 0.58 -10.09 2.32
N ILE A 41 0.32 -9.73 1.07
CA ILE A 41 0.13 -8.33 0.66
C ILE A 41 -1.20 -8.21 -0.06
N VAL A 42 -1.99 -7.21 0.32
CA VAL A 42 -3.15 -6.73 -0.41
C VAL A 42 -2.77 -5.42 -1.09
N ILE A 43 -2.94 -5.34 -2.40
CA ILE A 43 -2.70 -4.12 -3.18
C ILE A 43 -4.01 -3.35 -3.24
N LEU A 44 -3.99 -2.11 -2.80
CA LEU A 44 -5.14 -1.21 -2.89
C LEU A 44 -5.12 -0.52 -4.25
N VAL A 45 -6.09 -0.84 -5.08
CA VAL A 45 -6.25 -0.29 -6.43
C VAL A 45 -7.56 0.49 -6.49
N SER A 46 -7.48 1.76 -6.88
CA SER A 46 -8.65 2.58 -7.18
C SER A 46 -8.93 2.53 -8.68
N THR A 47 -10.16 2.19 -9.04
CA THR A 47 -10.63 2.26 -10.44
C THR A 47 -11.40 3.57 -10.62
N ILE A 48 -10.81 4.50 -11.36
CA ILE A 48 -11.37 5.82 -11.59
C ILE A 48 -12.36 5.73 -12.75
N LYS A 49 -13.57 6.21 -12.52
CA LYS A 49 -14.62 6.31 -13.55
C LYS A 49 -14.93 7.77 -13.82
N GLU A 50 -15.23 8.09 -15.06
CA GLU A 50 -15.78 9.40 -15.38
C GLU A 50 -17.14 9.57 -14.69
N HIS A 51 -17.27 10.65 -13.93
CA HIS A 51 -18.49 10.94 -13.18
C HIS A 51 -18.69 12.45 -13.03
N PRO A 52 -19.90 12.98 -13.35
CA PRO A 52 -20.14 14.41 -13.39
C PRO A 52 -20.07 15.13 -12.05
N LYS A 53 -20.20 14.39 -10.93
CA LYS A 53 -20.25 14.95 -9.58
C LYS A 53 -19.17 14.43 -8.64
N VAL A 54 -18.49 13.34 -8.99
CA VAL A 54 -17.50 12.68 -8.12
C VAL A 54 -16.15 12.73 -8.80
N PRO A 55 -15.27 13.66 -8.43
CA PRO A 55 -13.95 13.78 -9.03
C PRO A 55 -13.06 12.58 -8.68
N PRO A 56 -12.00 12.31 -9.47
CA PRO A 56 -11.07 11.20 -9.26
C PRO A 56 -10.53 11.11 -7.82
N LEU A 57 -10.22 12.24 -7.22
CA LEU A 57 -9.68 12.31 -5.85
C LEU A 57 -10.63 11.72 -4.80
N GLU A 58 -11.92 12.00 -4.89
CA GLU A 58 -12.92 11.45 -3.97
C GLU A 58 -13.06 9.93 -4.13
N GLN A 59 -12.93 9.43 -5.36
CA GLN A 59 -12.93 7.99 -5.64
C GLN A 59 -11.71 7.31 -5.02
N MET A 60 -10.54 7.96 -5.07
CA MET A 60 -9.32 7.48 -4.39
C MET A 60 -9.50 7.50 -2.86
N PHE A 61 -10.13 8.53 -2.28
CA PHE A 61 -10.43 8.56 -0.84
C PHE A 61 -11.35 7.41 -0.42
N SER A 62 -12.33 7.04 -1.25
CA SER A 62 -13.19 5.89 -1.00
C SER A 62 -12.38 4.59 -0.91
N THR A 63 -11.42 4.39 -1.81
CA THR A 63 -10.52 3.23 -1.75
C THR A 63 -9.60 3.29 -0.52
N ALA A 64 -9.11 4.47 -0.16
CA ALA A 64 -8.26 4.65 1.02
C ALA A 64 -9.02 4.32 2.32
N THR A 65 -10.28 4.74 2.44
CA THR A 65 -11.11 4.40 3.61
C THR A 65 -11.41 2.91 3.69
N ALA A 66 -11.60 2.24 2.56
CA ALA A 66 -11.71 0.77 2.52
C ALA A 66 -10.43 0.10 3.05
N GLY A 67 -9.25 0.62 2.67
CA GLY A 67 -7.98 0.15 3.21
C GLY A 67 -7.87 0.29 4.74
N GLN A 68 -8.33 1.40 5.30
CA GLN A 68 -8.39 1.60 6.75
C GLN A 68 -9.34 0.61 7.42
N ASN A 69 -10.50 0.34 6.82
CA ASN A 69 -11.45 -0.65 7.35
C ASN A 69 -10.86 -2.06 7.35
N ILE A 70 -10.07 -2.42 6.32
CA ILE A 70 -9.33 -3.70 6.30
C ILE A 70 -8.37 -3.77 7.48
N LEU A 71 -7.59 -2.71 7.76
CA LEU A 71 -6.65 -2.69 8.89
C LEU A 71 -7.36 -2.83 10.24
N LEU A 72 -8.52 -2.20 10.42
CA LEU A 72 -9.34 -2.34 11.63
C LEU A 72 -9.88 -3.77 11.79
N ALA A 73 -10.39 -4.36 10.70
CA ALA A 73 -10.88 -5.74 10.71
C ALA A 73 -9.75 -6.73 11.03
N LEU A 74 -8.55 -6.54 10.46
CA LEU A 74 -7.38 -7.36 10.77
C LEU A 74 -7.02 -7.30 12.26
N ASN A 75 -7.03 -6.11 12.84
CA ASN A 75 -6.77 -5.93 14.27
C ASN A 75 -7.82 -6.68 15.13
N ALA A 76 -9.10 -6.56 14.79
CA ALA A 76 -10.17 -7.28 15.48
C ALA A 76 -10.04 -8.80 15.38
N LEU A 77 -9.44 -9.31 14.30
CA LEU A 77 -9.18 -10.73 14.08
C LEU A 77 -7.85 -11.22 14.65
N GLY A 78 -7.08 -10.36 15.35
CA GLY A 78 -5.79 -10.69 15.95
C GLY A 78 -4.61 -10.67 14.97
N TYR A 79 -4.79 -10.13 13.77
CA TYR A 79 -3.71 -9.92 12.81
C TYR A 79 -3.14 -8.50 12.85
N GLY A 80 -1.90 -8.38 12.41
CA GLY A 80 -1.25 -7.08 12.19
C GLY A 80 -1.32 -6.68 10.71
N GLY A 81 -1.41 -5.38 10.48
CA GLY A 81 -1.33 -4.82 9.15
C GLY A 81 -0.58 -3.49 9.14
N ILE A 82 0.14 -3.22 8.06
CA ILE A 82 0.77 -1.93 7.84
C ILE A 82 0.56 -1.49 6.39
N TRP A 83 0.07 -0.26 6.22
CA TRP A 83 -0.01 0.38 4.91
C TRP A 83 1.33 0.96 4.52
N ARG A 84 1.82 0.59 3.35
CA ARG A 84 3.02 1.14 2.75
C ARG A 84 2.73 1.66 1.35
N THR A 85 3.36 2.77 1.01
CA THR A 85 3.31 3.40 -0.31
C THR A 85 4.69 3.40 -0.95
N GLY A 86 5.55 4.31 -0.52
CA GLY A 86 6.89 4.48 -1.07
C GLY A 86 6.88 4.82 -2.57
N LYS A 87 7.94 4.45 -3.26
CA LYS A 87 8.10 4.73 -4.70
C LYS A 87 7.23 3.85 -5.60
N PHE A 88 6.65 2.78 -5.06
CA PHE A 88 5.86 1.77 -5.77
C PHE A 88 4.35 2.01 -5.71
N ALA A 89 3.90 3.16 -5.20
CA ALA A 89 2.50 3.54 -5.18
C ALA A 89 2.34 4.96 -5.72
N LEU A 90 1.12 5.32 -6.11
CA LEU A 90 0.78 6.63 -6.70
C LEU A 90 1.60 6.95 -7.96
N ASN A 91 1.97 5.91 -8.71
CA ASN A 91 2.73 6.01 -9.94
C ASN A 91 2.06 5.14 -11.00
N LYS A 92 1.66 5.75 -12.11
CA LYS A 92 0.96 5.04 -13.20
C LYS A 92 1.75 3.91 -13.80
N GLU A 93 3.08 4.03 -13.85
CA GLU A 93 3.91 2.99 -14.44
C GLU A 93 3.95 1.70 -13.62
N ILE A 94 3.84 1.78 -12.28
CA ILE A 94 3.73 0.56 -11.48
C ILE A 94 2.43 -0.19 -11.78
N GLY A 95 1.36 0.53 -12.12
CA GLY A 95 0.11 -0.06 -12.59
C GLY A 95 0.32 -0.91 -13.85
N SER A 96 1.08 -0.42 -14.84
CA SER A 96 1.39 -1.17 -16.06
C SER A 96 2.14 -2.46 -15.77
N PHE A 97 3.11 -2.46 -14.84
CA PHE A 97 3.82 -3.67 -14.41
C PHE A 97 2.91 -4.69 -13.69
N LEU A 98 1.85 -4.20 -13.06
CA LEU A 98 0.83 -5.03 -12.40
C LEU A 98 -0.27 -5.49 -13.35
N GLY A 99 -0.27 -5.04 -14.61
CA GLY A 99 -1.30 -5.35 -15.60
C GLY A 99 -2.62 -4.62 -15.33
N LEU A 100 -2.56 -3.45 -14.73
CA LEU A 100 -3.74 -2.60 -14.48
C LEU A 100 -4.07 -1.75 -15.72
N ASP A 101 -5.35 -1.39 -15.82
CA ASP A 101 -5.86 -0.48 -16.83
C ASP A 101 -5.44 0.98 -16.56
N ASP A 102 -5.48 1.83 -17.57
CA ASP A 102 -5.06 3.25 -17.50
C ASP A 102 -5.88 4.08 -16.49
N ASN A 103 -7.10 3.65 -16.18
CA ASN A 103 -7.97 4.28 -15.20
C ASN A 103 -7.84 3.68 -13.79
N GLN A 104 -6.85 2.83 -13.57
CA GLN A 104 -6.57 2.20 -12.29
C GLN A 104 -5.28 2.74 -11.68
N GLU A 105 -5.31 3.01 -10.38
CA GLU A 105 -4.17 3.55 -9.63
C GLU A 105 -3.90 2.77 -8.36
N VAL A 106 -2.63 2.44 -8.12
CA VAL A 106 -2.18 1.80 -6.89
C VAL A 106 -2.07 2.84 -5.79
N LEU A 107 -2.89 2.73 -4.75
CA LEU A 107 -2.85 3.62 -3.58
C LEU A 107 -1.91 3.15 -2.48
N GLY A 108 -1.52 1.89 -2.51
CA GLY A 108 -0.60 1.32 -1.54
C GLY A 108 -0.73 -0.19 -1.39
N TYR A 109 0.06 -0.69 -0.48
CA TYR A 109 0.22 -2.11 -0.18
C TYR A 109 -0.03 -2.33 1.31
N LEU A 110 -1.01 -3.16 1.65
CA LEU A 110 -1.23 -3.62 3.01
C LEU A 110 -0.41 -4.89 3.25
N TYR A 111 0.62 -4.77 4.04
CA TYR A 111 1.41 -5.91 4.51
C TYR A 111 0.71 -6.52 5.72
N ILE A 112 0.36 -7.79 5.63
CA ILE A 112 -0.51 -8.46 6.59
C ILE A 112 0.18 -9.70 7.12
N GLY A 113 0.14 -9.89 8.44
CA GLY A 113 0.71 -11.07 9.09
C GLY A 113 0.32 -11.16 10.56
N THR A 114 0.77 -12.20 11.22
CA THR A 114 0.63 -12.34 12.66
C THR A 114 1.64 -11.40 13.35
N PRO A 115 1.24 -10.56 14.31
CA PRO A 115 2.18 -9.73 15.05
C PRO A 115 3.23 -10.59 15.76
N ALA A 116 4.50 -10.21 15.59
CA ALA A 116 5.61 -10.82 16.31
C ALA A 116 6.16 -9.83 17.34
N GLY A 117 6.09 -10.17 18.62
CA GLY A 117 6.54 -9.34 19.73
C GLY A 117 5.46 -8.46 20.36
N ASP A 118 5.88 -7.59 21.25
CA ASP A 118 4.99 -6.72 22.01
C ASP A 118 4.31 -5.65 21.15
N ASN A 119 3.06 -5.35 21.50
CA ASN A 119 2.34 -4.27 20.86
C ASN A 119 3.04 -2.93 21.12
N LYS A 120 3.17 -2.13 20.07
CA LYS A 120 3.67 -0.76 20.22
C LYS A 120 2.77 0.03 21.15
N LYS A 121 3.37 0.84 22.04
CA LYS A 121 2.61 1.79 22.84
C LYS A 121 1.86 2.76 21.92
N ILE A 122 0.56 2.81 22.09
CA ILE A 122 -0.29 3.77 21.38
C ILE A 122 -0.18 5.10 22.12
N PRO A 123 0.22 6.20 21.46
CA PRO A 123 0.24 7.51 22.08
C PRO A 123 -1.20 7.89 22.48
N GLN A 124 -1.36 8.33 23.72
CA GLN A 124 -2.63 8.90 24.17
C GLN A 124 -2.69 10.35 23.71
N LEU A 125 -3.52 10.62 22.71
CA LEU A 125 -3.75 11.95 22.16
C LEU A 125 -5.08 12.48 22.73
N ASP A 126 -5.12 13.75 23.14
CA ASP A 126 -6.38 14.40 23.50
C ASP A 126 -7.15 14.75 22.21
N PRO A 127 -8.38 14.25 22.03
CA PRO A 127 -9.20 14.61 20.87
C PRO A 127 -9.44 16.11 20.70
N LYS A 128 -9.36 16.89 21.79
CA LYS A 128 -9.52 18.36 21.75
C LYS A 128 -8.42 19.06 20.98
N ASP A 129 -7.24 18.42 20.82
CA ASP A 129 -6.14 18.99 20.01
C ASP A 129 -6.45 18.97 18.52
N PHE A 130 -7.43 18.14 18.10
CA PHE A 130 -7.76 17.88 16.69
C PHE A 130 -9.17 18.35 16.29
N VAL A 131 -10.04 18.63 17.28
CA VAL A 131 -11.45 18.99 17.05
C VAL A 131 -11.73 20.38 17.60
N LYS A 132 -12.25 21.27 16.75
CA LYS A 132 -12.74 22.59 17.15
C LYS A 132 -14.23 22.69 16.86
N LYS A 133 -14.98 23.28 17.80
CA LYS A 133 -16.34 23.71 17.49
C LYS A 133 -16.28 24.97 16.65
N LEU A 134 -17.13 25.02 15.61
CA LEU A 134 -17.42 26.23 14.85
C LEU A 134 -18.32 27.16 15.66
#